data_b9931b095d0fed7202b64f45a58eaa18
#
_entry.id   b9931b095d0fed7202b64f45a58eaa18
#
_cell.length_a   1.000
_cell.length_b   1.000
_cell.length_c   1.000
_cell.angle_alpha   90.00
_cell.angle_beta   90.00
_cell.angle_gamma   90.00
#
_symmetry.space_group_name_H-M   'P 1'
#
loop_
_entity.id
_entity.type
_entity.pdbx_description
1 polymer ?
#
loop_
_entity_poly.entity_id
_entity_poly.type
_entity_poly.pdbx_seq_one_letter_code
_entity_poly.pdbx_strand_id
1 'polypeptide(L)'
;MFLYNLQIKYLKKIYIFFWVLFIFLITFSTKITYAKTYNVENIEIIEPYDLNFKKSGVTDQAFLKAFDILLSKILLSKDNFNFNKNDLNLIKPMIESFSITDEKFIENKYHATFNVLFEKKEILKFLSTRNIVSSIPENKKILFIPIFIDLLKDELLMFNENIFYSDWNKKTEKFYLLEYFLPSEDLEDFNIINKEKINIENYDFEELLKKYDMDDYIISIFFKDDKNLKILSKINF
;
A
#
# COMPACT_ATOMS: atom_id res chain seq x y z
N MET A 1 -0.38 -68.81 -15.78
CA MET A 1 0.73 -67.85 -15.76
C MET A 1 0.58 -66.71 -16.81
N PHE A 2 0.18 -67.00 -18.05
CA PHE A 2 0.02 -66.05 -19.12
C PHE A 2 -1.08 -64.95 -18.85
N LEU A 3 -2.24 -65.35 -18.38
CA LEU A 3 -3.37 -64.47 -18.06
C LEU A 3 -3.06 -63.47 -16.88
N TYR A 4 -2.29 -63.92 -15.90
CA TYR A 4 -1.89 -63.10 -14.76
C TYR A 4 -0.94 -61.96 -15.18
N ASN A 5 0.01 -62.23 -16.08
CA ASN A 5 0.91 -61.22 -16.62
C ASN A 5 0.19 -60.20 -17.51
N LEU A 6 -0.88 -60.62 -18.20
CA LEU A 6 -1.71 -59.71 -19.01
C LEU A 6 -2.49 -58.73 -18.12
N GLN A 7 -3.08 -59.20 -17.03
CA GLN A 7 -3.79 -58.35 -16.07
C GLN A 7 -2.89 -57.29 -15.42
N ILE A 8 -1.68 -57.66 -15.02
CA ILE A 8 -0.71 -56.74 -14.44
C ILE A 8 -0.30 -55.65 -15.46
N LYS A 9 -0.18 -56.03 -16.73
CA LYS A 9 0.19 -55.09 -17.81
C LYS A 9 -0.93 -54.07 -18.09
N TYR A 10 -2.20 -54.48 -18.01
CA TYR A 10 -3.37 -53.59 -18.11
C TYR A 10 -3.50 -52.67 -16.90
N LEU A 11 -3.33 -53.18 -15.69
CA LEU A 11 -3.36 -52.37 -14.46
C LEU A 11 -2.26 -51.31 -14.46
N LYS A 12 -1.05 -51.61 -14.91
CA LYS A 12 0.03 -50.62 -15.04
C LYS A 12 -0.31 -49.52 -16.06
N LYS A 13 -0.93 -49.85 -17.20
CA LYS A 13 -1.35 -48.87 -18.20
C LYS A 13 -2.46 -47.95 -17.67
N ILE A 14 -3.42 -48.47 -16.92
CA ILE A 14 -4.49 -47.72 -16.27
C ILE A 14 -3.90 -46.77 -15.22
N TYR A 15 -2.95 -47.24 -14.42
CA TYR A 15 -2.27 -46.46 -13.40
C TYR A 15 -1.48 -45.28 -14.02
N ILE A 16 -0.75 -45.55 -15.10
CA ILE A 16 -0.01 -44.50 -15.84
C ILE A 16 -0.99 -43.48 -16.45
N PHE A 17 -2.12 -43.94 -17.00
CA PHE A 17 -3.15 -43.03 -17.55
C PHE A 17 -3.74 -42.12 -16.48
N PHE A 18 -4.04 -42.64 -15.29
CA PHE A 18 -4.53 -41.82 -14.16
C PHE A 18 -3.46 -40.82 -13.66
N TRP A 19 -2.20 -41.22 -13.63
CA TRP A 19 -1.11 -40.33 -13.27
C TRP A 19 -0.93 -39.15 -14.28
N VAL A 20 -0.99 -39.45 -15.57
CA VAL A 20 -0.93 -38.46 -16.63
C VAL A 20 -2.15 -37.53 -16.57
N LEU A 21 -3.34 -38.05 -16.34
CA LEU A 21 -4.56 -37.27 -16.17
C LEU A 21 -4.49 -36.38 -14.92
N PHE A 22 -3.93 -36.87 -13.83
CA PHE A 22 -3.74 -36.11 -12.59
C PHE A 22 -2.74 -34.95 -12.77
N ILE A 23 -1.62 -35.20 -13.46
CA ILE A 23 -0.65 -34.15 -13.79
C ILE A 23 -1.30 -33.11 -14.72
N PHE A 24 -2.08 -33.54 -15.70
CA PHE A 24 -2.80 -32.66 -16.61
C PHE A 24 -3.82 -31.76 -15.87
N LEU A 25 -4.55 -32.31 -14.89
CA LEU A 25 -5.47 -31.54 -14.04
C LEU A 25 -4.74 -30.49 -13.17
N ILE A 26 -3.56 -30.82 -12.63
CA ILE A 26 -2.77 -29.89 -11.82
C ILE A 26 -2.24 -28.74 -12.69
N THR A 27 -1.76 -29.00 -13.91
CA THR A 27 -1.24 -27.96 -14.81
C THR A 27 -2.33 -27.01 -15.33
N PHE A 28 -3.58 -27.47 -15.42
CA PHE A 28 -4.70 -26.64 -15.84
C PHE A 28 -5.26 -25.74 -14.72
N SER A 29 -4.93 -26.02 -13.46
CA SER A 29 -5.49 -25.27 -12.32
C SER A 29 -4.76 -23.97 -12.00
N THR A 30 -3.61 -23.69 -12.60
CA THR A 30 -2.86 -22.44 -12.36
C THR A 30 -3.19 -21.38 -13.41
N LYS A 31 -4.45 -20.98 -13.50
CA LYS A 31 -4.74 -19.67 -14.07
C LYS A 31 -4.29 -18.64 -13.05
N ILE A 32 -3.15 -18.01 -13.30
CA ILE A 32 -2.77 -16.76 -12.64
C ILE A 32 -3.86 -15.75 -13.02
N THR A 33 -4.83 -15.60 -12.14
CA THR A 33 -5.86 -14.58 -12.28
C THR A 33 -5.17 -13.26 -11.91
N TYR A 34 -4.64 -12.54 -12.90
CA TYR A 34 -4.29 -11.14 -12.67
C TYR A 34 -5.55 -10.47 -12.12
N ALA A 35 -5.39 -9.77 -11.01
CA ALA A 35 -6.49 -9.07 -10.39
C ALA A 35 -7.17 -8.18 -11.44
N LYS A 36 -8.42 -8.49 -11.77
CA LYS A 36 -9.23 -7.73 -12.74
C LYS A 36 -9.72 -6.43 -12.15
N THR A 37 -9.47 -6.19 -10.86
CA THR A 37 -10.05 -5.12 -10.06
C THR A 37 -8.98 -4.30 -9.37
N TYR A 38 -9.31 -3.03 -9.11
CA TYR A 38 -8.60 -2.20 -8.15
C TYR A 38 -9.39 -2.19 -6.85
N ASN A 39 -8.75 -2.54 -5.75
CA ASN A 39 -9.35 -2.57 -4.42
C ASN A 39 -8.95 -1.32 -3.62
N VAL A 40 -9.94 -0.65 -3.03
CA VAL A 40 -9.75 0.43 -2.08
C VAL A 40 -10.46 0.05 -0.79
N GLU A 41 -9.71 -0.16 0.27
CA GLU A 41 -10.18 -0.69 1.54
C GLU A 41 -10.17 0.38 2.64
N ASN A 42 -10.88 0.10 3.73
CA ASN A 42 -10.91 0.90 4.95
C ASN A 42 -11.34 2.35 4.74
N ILE A 43 -12.37 2.57 3.93
CA ILE A 43 -12.91 3.89 3.67
C ILE A 43 -13.91 4.24 4.77
N GLU A 44 -13.50 5.05 5.72
CA GLU A 44 -14.37 5.49 6.80
C GLU A 44 -15.21 6.69 6.39
N ILE A 45 -16.53 6.60 6.63
CA ILE A 45 -17.51 7.68 6.48
C ILE A 45 -18.24 7.86 7.80
N ILE A 46 -18.34 9.12 8.21
CA ILE A 46 -19.06 9.51 9.44
C ILE A 46 -20.08 10.57 9.05
N GLU A 47 -21.36 10.30 9.27
CA GLU A 47 -22.45 11.21 8.96
C GLU A 47 -23.36 11.43 10.18
N PRO A 48 -23.94 12.62 10.34
CA PRO A 48 -25.00 12.83 11.33
C PRO A 48 -26.17 11.87 11.10
N TYR A 49 -26.68 11.25 12.18
CA TYR A 49 -27.85 10.40 12.14
C TYR A 49 -29.07 11.19 12.60
N ASP A 50 -29.72 11.87 11.65
CA ASP A 50 -30.90 12.70 11.87
C ASP A 50 -32.08 12.25 10.99
N LEU A 51 -33.19 13.03 11.03
CA LEU A 51 -34.38 12.73 10.22
C LEU A 51 -34.17 12.74 8.70
N ASN A 52 -33.10 13.37 8.23
CA ASN A 52 -32.74 13.45 6.80
C ASN A 52 -31.69 12.40 6.41
N PHE A 53 -31.25 11.57 7.35
CA PHE A 53 -30.23 10.54 7.10
C PHE A 53 -30.68 9.58 5.99
N LYS A 54 -29.81 9.38 5.03
CA LYS A 54 -30.00 8.40 3.94
C LYS A 54 -28.74 7.56 3.79
N LYS A 55 -28.84 6.27 4.06
CA LYS A 55 -27.74 5.31 3.88
C LYS A 55 -27.16 5.33 2.45
N SER A 56 -28.00 5.59 1.44
CA SER A 56 -27.53 5.76 0.07
C SER A 56 -26.58 6.95 -0.11
N GLY A 57 -26.81 8.05 0.61
CA GLY A 57 -25.91 9.21 0.59
C GLY A 57 -24.54 8.88 1.16
N VAL A 58 -24.50 8.10 2.25
CA VAL A 58 -23.24 7.62 2.84
C VAL A 58 -22.48 6.72 1.88
N THR A 59 -23.19 5.82 1.20
CA THR A 59 -22.59 4.95 0.16
C THR A 59 -22.04 5.78 -1.00
N ASP A 60 -22.76 6.79 -1.44
CA ASP A 60 -22.35 7.69 -2.51
C ASP A 60 -21.05 8.46 -2.12
N GLN A 61 -20.96 8.92 -0.89
CA GLN A 61 -19.73 9.54 -0.36
C GLN A 61 -18.56 8.55 -0.30
N ALA A 62 -18.83 7.30 0.11
CA ALA A 62 -17.80 6.26 0.08
C ALA A 62 -17.25 6.02 -1.32
N PHE A 63 -18.10 6.03 -2.34
CA PHE A 63 -17.69 5.89 -3.74
C PHE A 63 -16.84 7.06 -4.23
N LEU A 64 -17.21 8.29 -3.89
CA LEU A 64 -16.43 9.49 -4.21
C LEU A 64 -15.05 9.43 -3.57
N LYS A 65 -15.00 9.12 -2.26
CA LYS A 65 -13.75 9.00 -1.51
C LYS A 65 -12.88 7.86 -2.03
N ALA A 66 -13.50 6.70 -2.33
CA ALA A 66 -12.81 5.56 -2.93
C ALA A 66 -12.15 5.90 -4.26
N PHE A 67 -12.88 6.60 -5.13
CA PHE A 67 -12.39 7.00 -6.44
C PHE A 67 -11.22 7.99 -6.33
N ASP A 68 -11.31 8.97 -5.43
CA ASP A 68 -10.21 9.90 -5.17
C ASP A 68 -8.95 9.20 -4.67
N ILE A 69 -9.12 8.25 -3.74
CA ILE A 69 -8.02 7.40 -3.24
C ILE A 69 -7.41 6.58 -4.37
N LEU A 70 -8.24 5.94 -5.20
CA LEU A 70 -7.75 5.17 -6.35
C LEU A 70 -6.92 6.03 -7.29
N LEU A 71 -7.45 7.19 -7.69
CA LEU A 71 -6.76 8.10 -8.59
C LEU A 71 -5.44 8.60 -8.00
N SER A 72 -5.40 8.88 -6.70
CA SER A 72 -4.16 9.30 -6.02
C SER A 72 -3.07 8.23 -6.04
N LYS A 73 -3.45 6.94 -6.13
CA LYS A 73 -2.52 5.80 -6.21
C LYS A 73 -2.00 5.53 -7.62
N ILE A 74 -2.80 5.81 -8.65
CA ILE A 74 -2.48 5.39 -10.02
C ILE A 74 -2.09 6.54 -10.95
N LEU A 75 -2.28 7.80 -10.53
CA LEU A 75 -1.99 8.99 -11.33
C LEU A 75 -0.84 9.81 -10.77
N LEU A 76 -0.14 10.48 -11.66
CA LEU A 76 0.79 11.54 -11.26
C LEU A 76 0.00 12.72 -10.67
N SER A 77 0.59 13.42 -9.69
CA SER A 77 -0.06 14.55 -9.00
C SER A 77 -0.59 15.61 -9.96
N LYS A 78 0.12 15.91 -11.06
CA LYS A 78 -0.29 16.87 -12.09
C LYS A 78 -1.57 16.47 -12.83
N ASP A 79 -1.85 15.17 -12.96
CA ASP A 79 -3.00 14.64 -13.70
C ASP A 79 -4.22 14.46 -12.78
N ASN A 80 -3.99 14.37 -11.46
CA ASN A 80 -5.04 14.14 -10.47
C ASN A 80 -5.99 15.35 -10.29
N PHE A 81 -5.57 16.56 -10.66
CA PHE A 81 -6.38 17.79 -10.54
C PHE A 81 -7.38 18.01 -11.69
N ASN A 82 -7.29 17.23 -12.77
CA ASN A 82 -8.07 17.47 -13.99
C ASN A 82 -9.45 16.79 -14.03
N PHE A 83 -9.90 16.21 -12.91
CA PHE A 83 -11.17 15.48 -12.86
C PHE A 83 -12.20 16.16 -11.99
N ASN A 84 -13.44 16.17 -12.46
CA ASN A 84 -14.59 16.40 -11.59
C ASN A 84 -14.84 15.11 -10.77
N LYS A 85 -14.17 15.02 -9.63
CA LYS A 85 -14.22 13.85 -8.73
C LYS A 85 -15.57 13.65 -8.05
N ASN A 86 -16.52 14.58 -8.23
CA ASN A 86 -17.84 14.57 -7.62
C ASN A 86 -18.95 14.04 -8.55
N ASP A 87 -18.58 13.53 -9.73
CA ASP A 87 -19.56 12.99 -10.66
C ASP A 87 -19.84 11.50 -10.42
N LEU A 88 -20.82 11.24 -9.57
CA LEU A 88 -21.27 9.87 -9.26
C LEU A 88 -21.76 9.09 -10.47
N ASN A 89 -22.37 9.77 -11.46
CA ASN A 89 -22.85 9.10 -12.69
C ASN A 89 -21.69 8.54 -13.50
N LEU A 90 -20.53 9.20 -13.39
CA LEU A 90 -19.30 8.75 -14.03
C LEU A 90 -18.63 7.61 -13.24
N ILE A 91 -18.69 7.66 -11.90
CA ILE A 91 -17.96 6.74 -11.02
C ILE A 91 -18.68 5.41 -10.84
N LYS A 92 -20.00 5.44 -10.60
CA LYS A 92 -20.79 4.23 -10.33
C LYS A 92 -20.64 3.12 -11.39
N PRO A 93 -20.60 3.40 -12.70
CA PRO A 93 -20.38 2.36 -13.72
C PRO A 93 -18.99 1.69 -13.65
N MET A 94 -18.03 2.29 -12.98
CA MET A 94 -16.68 1.74 -12.81
C MET A 94 -16.54 0.88 -11.54
N ILE A 95 -17.57 0.85 -10.67
CA ILE A 95 -17.59 0.05 -9.46
C ILE A 95 -18.11 -1.34 -9.79
N GLU A 96 -17.30 -2.37 -9.53
CA GLU A 96 -17.73 -3.77 -9.68
C GLU A 96 -18.57 -4.22 -8.49
N SER A 97 -18.09 -3.92 -7.29
CA SER A 97 -18.78 -4.26 -6.05
C SER A 97 -18.28 -3.42 -4.86
N PHE A 98 -19.02 -3.44 -3.77
CA PHE A 98 -18.60 -2.86 -2.51
C PHE A 98 -19.11 -3.69 -1.33
N SER A 99 -18.47 -3.54 -0.18
CA SER A 99 -18.92 -4.12 1.09
C SER A 99 -18.79 -3.11 2.24
N ILE A 100 -19.63 -3.25 3.25
CA ILE A 100 -19.53 -2.53 4.52
C ILE A 100 -18.95 -3.51 5.52
N THR A 101 -17.74 -3.23 6.03
CA THR A 101 -17.01 -4.13 6.93
C THR A 101 -17.27 -3.82 8.40
N ASP A 102 -17.58 -2.58 8.72
CA ASP A 102 -17.97 -2.14 10.07
C ASP A 102 -19.08 -1.10 9.95
N GLU A 103 -20.06 -1.17 10.86
CA GLU A 103 -21.22 -0.27 10.89
C GLU A 103 -21.62 -0.02 12.34
N LYS A 104 -21.65 1.25 12.78
CA LYS A 104 -21.95 1.65 14.15
C LYS A 104 -22.76 2.92 14.21
N PHE A 105 -23.59 3.03 15.26
CA PHE A 105 -24.33 4.24 15.63
C PHE A 105 -23.80 4.72 16.97
N ILE A 106 -23.04 5.81 16.98
CA ILE A 106 -22.42 6.36 18.19
C ILE A 106 -22.66 7.88 18.22
N GLU A 107 -23.12 8.41 19.36
CA GLU A 107 -23.27 9.86 19.58
C GLU A 107 -24.07 10.58 18.49
N ASN A 108 -25.20 10.02 18.08
CA ASN A 108 -26.04 10.53 17.00
C ASN A 108 -25.32 10.63 15.64
N LYS A 109 -24.29 9.81 15.44
CA LYS A 109 -23.59 9.68 14.17
C LYS A 109 -23.62 8.24 13.69
N TYR A 110 -23.74 8.10 12.40
CA TYR A 110 -23.55 6.85 11.69
C TYR A 110 -22.10 6.74 11.24
N HIS A 111 -21.43 5.70 11.66
CA HIS A 111 -20.06 5.36 11.26
C HIS A 111 -20.10 4.12 10.39
N ALA A 112 -19.47 4.15 9.25
CA ALA A 112 -19.36 2.97 8.39
C ALA A 112 -18.00 2.91 7.71
N THR A 113 -17.46 1.69 7.61
CA THR A 113 -16.21 1.39 6.89
C THR A 113 -16.55 0.60 5.65
N PHE A 114 -16.08 1.08 4.51
CA PHE A 114 -16.35 0.50 3.19
C PHE A 114 -15.08 -0.07 2.57
N ASN A 115 -15.26 -1.16 1.82
CA ASN A 115 -14.31 -1.62 0.81
C ASN A 115 -14.98 -1.51 -0.55
N VAL A 116 -14.31 -0.90 -1.52
CA VAL A 116 -14.84 -0.67 -2.86
C VAL A 116 -13.91 -1.28 -3.90
N LEU A 117 -14.47 -2.13 -4.77
CA LEU A 117 -13.76 -2.74 -5.89
C LEU A 117 -14.15 -2.04 -7.19
N PHE A 118 -13.14 -1.56 -7.92
CA PHE A 118 -13.33 -0.95 -9.24
C PHE A 118 -12.93 -1.93 -10.34
N GLU A 119 -13.69 -1.97 -11.41
CA GLU A 119 -13.35 -2.73 -12.61
C GLU A 119 -12.17 -2.06 -13.33
N LYS A 120 -11.01 -2.73 -13.32
CA LYS A 120 -9.76 -2.22 -13.90
C LYS A 120 -9.93 -1.77 -15.35
N LYS A 121 -10.70 -2.53 -16.16
CA LYS A 121 -10.93 -2.23 -17.56
C LYS A 121 -11.65 -0.90 -17.74
N GLU A 122 -12.70 -0.62 -16.95
CA GLU A 122 -13.45 0.62 -17.03
C GLU A 122 -12.65 1.81 -16.54
N ILE A 123 -11.84 1.65 -15.48
CA ILE A 123 -10.88 2.67 -15.02
C ILE A 123 -9.87 3.01 -16.13
N LEU A 124 -9.23 2.00 -16.72
CA LEU A 124 -8.23 2.23 -17.78
C LEU A 124 -8.85 2.87 -19.03
N LYS A 125 -10.06 2.47 -19.39
CA LYS A 125 -10.83 3.08 -20.49
C LYS A 125 -11.15 4.55 -20.18
N PHE A 126 -11.60 4.86 -18.97
CA PHE A 126 -11.86 6.21 -18.50
C PHE A 126 -10.62 7.10 -18.63
N LEU A 127 -9.45 6.61 -18.21
CA LEU A 127 -8.19 7.34 -18.28
C LEU A 127 -7.71 7.50 -19.74
N SER A 128 -7.77 6.45 -20.54
CA SER A 128 -7.33 6.46 -21.94
C SER A 128 -8.12 7.45 -22.81
N THR A 129 -9.44 7.58 -22.59
CA THR A 129 -10.27 8.57 -23.29
C THR A 129 -9.88 10.02 -23.00
N ARG A 130 -9.07 10.24 -21.96
CA ARG A 130 -8.57 11.55 -21.52
C ARG A 130 -7.07 11.72 -21.78
N ASN A 131 -6.44 10.77 -22.48
CA ASN A 131 -5.00 10.72 -22.75
C ASN A 131 -4.15 10.75 -21.47
N ILE A 132 -4.63 10.12 -20.39
CA ILE A 132 -3.93 10.03 -19.12
C ILE A 132 -3.29 8.67 -18.98
N VAL A 133 -2.00 8.68 -18.65
CA VAL A 133 -1.22 7.46 -18.37
C VAL A 133 -1.36 7.12 -16.89
N SER A 134 -1.78 5.89 -16.61
CA SER A 134 -1.82 5.36 -15.24
C SER A 134 -0.61 4.49 -14.94
N SER A 135 -0.14 4.51 -13.70
CA SER A 135 0.78 3.51 -13.18
C SER A 135 0.03 2.29 -12.65
N ILE A 136 0.74 1.15 -12.54
CA ILE A 136 0.22 0.00 -11.80
C ILE A 136 0.57 0.26 -10.34
N PRO A 137 -0.41 0.31 -9.41
CA PRO A 137 -0.09 0.48 -8.01
C PRO A 137 0.61 -0.79 -7.49
N GLU A 138 1.84 -0.63 -7.03
CA GLU A 138 2.59 -1.66 -6.33
C GLU A 138 2.77 -1.20 -4.88
N ASN A 139 2.37 -2.05 -3.93
CA ASN A 139 2.69 -1.81 -2.53
C ASN A 139 4.14 -2.24 -2.30
N LYS A 140 4.99 -1.28 -1.94
CA LYS A 140 6.38 -1.53 -1.54
C LYS A 140 6.56 -1.28 -0.05
N LYS A 141 7.27 -2.19 0.61
CA LYS A 141 7.76 -1.97 1.96
C LYS A 141 9.11 -1.29 1.90
N ILE A 142 9.26 -0.20 2.60
CA ILE A 142 10.47 0.63 2.57
C ILE A 142 10.91 0.87 4.00
N LEU A 143 12.19 0.61 4.28
CA LEU A 143 12.82 1.02 5.53
C LEU A 143 12.97 2.54 5.53
N PHE A 144 12.36 3.21 6.51
CA PHE A 144 12.49 4.66 6.69
C PHE A 144 13.23 4.98 7.97
N ILE A 145 14.39 5.61 7.84
CA ILE A 145 15.24 6.03 8.97
C ILE A 145 15.30 7.56 9.00
N PRO A 146 14.46 8.22 9.78
CA PRO A 146 14.56 9.66 10.00
C PRO A 146 15.65 9.94 11.07
N ILE A 147 16.59 10.81 10.74
CA ILE A 147 17.65 11.29 11.61
C ILE A 147 17.47 12.79 11.77
N PHE A 148 17.44 13.30 12.99
CA PHE A 148 17.29 14.72 13.24
C PHE A 148 18.50 15.27 14.00
N ILE A 149 19.12 16.31 13.48
CA ILE A 149 20.29 16.96 14.06
C ILE A 149 19.95 18.43 14.33
N ASP A 150 19.93 18.81 15.59
CA ASP A 150 19.84 20.20 16.01
C ASP A 150 21.25 20.80 16.05
N LEU A 151 21.57 21.63 15.04
CA LEU A 151 22.90 22.22 14.88
C LEU A 151 23.23 23.22 15.97
N LEU A 152 22.21 23.88 16.56
CA LEU A 152 22.41 24.88 17.62
C LEU A 152 22.75 24.24 18.95
N LYS A 153 22.15 23.11 19.23
CA LYS A 153 22.37 22.37 20.49
C LYS A 153 23.43 21.30 20.36
N ASP A 154 23.90 21.04 19.15
CA ASP A 154 24.78 19.90 18.81
C ASP A 154 24.19 18.56 19.22
N GLU A 155 22.86 18.40 19.11
CA GLU A 155 22.14 17.21 19.53
C GLU A 155 21.71 16.35 18.32
N LEU A 156 21.88 15.04 18.47
CA LEU A 156 21.29 14.03 17.60
C LEU A 156 20.02 13.51 18.26
N LEU A 157 18.89 13.60 17.56
CA LEU A 157 17.61 13.06 17.99
C LEU A 157 17.19 11.94 17.04
N MET A 158 16.98 10.76 17.57
CA MET A 158 16.51 9.58 16.86
C MET A 158 15.32 8.97 17.60
N PHE A 159 14.62 8.06 16.95
CA PHE A 159 13.50 7.31 17.51
C PHE A 159 12.44 8.23 18.15
N ASN A 160 11.99 7.91 19.35
CA ASN A 160 10.91 8.64 20.03
C ASN A 160 11.24 10.11 20.35
N GLU A 161 12.47 10.48 20.42
CA GLU A 161 12.91 11.88 20.60
C GLU A 161 12.85 12.67 19.28
N ASN A 162 12.78 11.97 18.15
CA ASN A 162 12.68 12.57 16.84
C ASN A 162 11.20 12.74 16.42
N ILE A 163 10.76 13.99 16.23
CA ILE A 163 9.38 14.31 15.83
C ILE A 163 8.98 13.67 14.51
N PHE A 164 9.92 13.49 13.57
CA PHE A 164 9.65 12.84 12.28
C PHE A 164 9.52 11.32 12.40
N TYR A 165 10.00 10.72 13.47
CA TYR A 165 9.80 9.33 13.80
C TYR A 165 8.51 9.14 14.60
N SER A 166 8.36 9.85 15.71
CA SER A 166 7.24 9.67 16.65
C SER A 166 5.88 9.99 16.06
N ASP A 167 5.83 10.95 15.12
CA ASP A 167 4.58 11.40 14.48
C ASP A 167 4.34 10.77 13.11
N TRP A 168 5.28 9.99 12.57
CA TRP A 168 5.17 9.44 11.23
C TRP A 168 3.92 8.59 11.02
N ASN A 169 3.66 7.68 11.96
CA ASN A 169 2.53 6.76 11.89
C ASN A 169 1.22 7.34 12.47
N LYS A 170 1.24 8.52 13.08
CA LYS A 170 0.04 9.15 13.64
C LYS A 170 -0.89 9.77 12.59
N LYS A 171 -0.36 10.06 11.40
CA LYS A 171 -1.10 10.66 10.27
C LYS A 171 -1.43 9.63 9.20
N THR A 172 -2.17 8.60 9.59
CA THR A 172 -2.54 7.47 8.70
C THR A 172 -3.66 7.78 7.70
N GLU A 173 -4.17 9.02 7.65
CA GLU A 173 -5.26 9.39 6.74
C GLU A 173 -4.87 9.43 5.25
N LYS A 174 -3.59 9.31 4.93
CA LYS A 174 -3.13 9.29 3.54
C LYS A 174 -2.85 7.87 3.08
N PHE A 175 -3.46 7.49 1.99
CA PHE A 175 -3.25 6.20 1.35
C PHE A 175 -1.96 6.23 0.52
N TYR A 176 -0.88 5.75 1.11
CA TYR A 176 0.41 5.64 0.43
C TYR A 176 0.51 4.29 -0.29
N LEU A 177 1.21 4.28 -1.42
CA LEU A 177 1.65 3.04 -2.07
C LEU A 177 2.84 2.43 -1.35
N LEU A 178 3.53 3.24 -0.55
CA LEU A 178 4.69 2.83 0.20
C LEU A 178 4.27 2.54 1.65
N GLU A 179 4.54 1.34 2.10
CA GLU A 179 4.43 0.95 3.50
C GLU A 179 5.78 1.22 4.17
N TYR A 180 5.82 2.22 5.03
CA TYR A 180 7.04 2.59 5.72
C TYR A 180 7.25 1.74 6.97
N PHE A 181 8.35 1.03 7.00
CA PHE A 181 8.85 0.34 8.17
C PHE A 181 9.85 1.25 8.90
N LEU A 182 9.54 1.64 10.14
CA LEU A 182 10.46 2.39 10.98
C LEU A 182 11.24 1.42 11.87
N PRO A 183 12.57 1.60 12.04
CA PRO A 183 13.36 0.77 12.92
C PRO A 183 12.89 0.93 14.37
N SER A 184 12.96 -0.13 15.17
CA SER A 184 12.77 -0.05 16.61
C SER A 184 13.93 0.72 17.27
N GLU A 185 13.68 1.29 18.46
CA GLU A 185 14.76 1.93 19.23
C GLU A 185 15.91 0.97 19.46
N ASP A 186 17.11 1.42 19.08
CA ASP A 186 18.36 0.67 19.24
C ASP A 186 19.50 1.61 19.61
N LEU A 187 20.12 1.33 20.73
CA LEU A 187 21.23 2.14 21.25
C LEU A 187 22.50 2.00 20.41
N GLU A 188 22.70 0.86 19.77
CA GLU A 188 23.85 0.63 18.89
C GLU A 188 23.74 1.50 17.65
N ASP A 189 22.57 1.53 17.02
CA ASP A 189 22.27 2.39 15.87
C ASP A 189 22.46 3.87 16.21
N PHE A 190 21.97 4.29 17.39
CA PHE A 190 22.16 5.64 17.89
C PHE A 190 23.65 5.98 18.04
N ASN A 191 24.44 5.09 18.65
CA ASN A 191 25.87 5.31 18.87
C ASN A 191 26.67 5.38 17.57
N ILE A 192 26.33 4.53 16.58
CA ILE A 192 26.94 4.57 15.25
C ILE A 192 26.70 5.93 14.60
N ILE A 193 25.44 6.35 14.52
CA ILE A 193 25.05 7.62 13.90
C ILE A 193 25.66 8.82 14.65
N ASN A 194 25.66 8.79 15.98
CA ASN A 194 26.21 9.88 16.78
C ASN A 194 27.72 10.05 16.61
N LYS A 195 28.47 8.98 16.42
CA LYS A 195 29.88 9.03 16.05
C LYS A 195 30.14 9.74 14.74
N GLU A 196 29.30 9.44 13.76
CA GLU A 196 29.43 9.93 12.40
C GLU A 196 28.70 11.29 12.17
N LYS A 197 28.07 11.85 13.22
CA LYS A 197 27.23 13.05 13.16
C LYS A 197 27.86 14.22 12.39
N ILE A 198 29.16 14.46 12.56
CA ILE A 198 29.89 15.58 11.91
C ILE A 198 30.02 15.36 10.41
N ASN A 199 30.14 14.10 9.95
CA ASN A 199 30.34 13.77 8.53
C ASN A 199 29.18 12.94 7.98
N ILE A 200 28.03 13.00 8.56
CA ILE A 200 26.89 12.12 8.28
C ILE A 200 26.38 12.25 6.83
N GLU A 201 26.59 13.40 6.19
CA GLU A 201 26.23 13.62 4.78
C GLU A 201 26.99 12.64 3.87
N ASN A 202 28.23 12.27 4.22
CA ASN A 202 29.07 11.38 3.43
C ASN A 202 29.15 9.97 4.01
N TYR A 203 28.51 9.73 5.18
CA TYR A 203 28.55 8.45 5.85
C TYR A 203 27.91 7.35 5.00
N ASP A 204 28.56 6.19 4.94
CA ASP A 204 28.02 4.99 4.31
C ASP A 204 27.17 4.20 5.30
N PHE A 205 25.89 4.12 5.02
CA PHE A 205 24.91 3.45 5.88
C PHE A 205 24.81 1.93 5.62
N GLU A 206 25.65 1.34 4.74
CA GLU A 206 25.53 -0.08 4.39
C GLU A 206 25.56 -1.02 5.61
N GLU A 207 26.41 -0.75 6.60
CA GLU A 207 26.51 -1.58 7.80
C GLU A 207 25.22 -1.53 8.62
N LEU A 208 24.65 -0.32 8.80
CA LEU A 208 23.38 -0.12 9.48
C LEU A 208 22.23 -0.82 8.72
N LEU A 209 22.20 -0.70 7.39
CA LEU A 209 21.14 -1.25 6.56
C LEU A 209 21.13 -2.78 6.52
N LYS A 210 22.29 -3.42 6.55
CA LYS A 210 22.40 -4.90 6.61
C LYS A 210 21.65 -5.52 7.78
N LYS A 211 21.52 -4.80 8.88
CA LYS A 211 20.79 -5.25 10.07
C LYS A 211 19.29 -5.44 9.81
N TYR A 212 18.72 -4.66 8.90
CA TYR A 212 17.29 -4.65 8.65
C TYR A 212 16.84 -5.59 7.53
N ASP A 213 17.77 -6.22 6.80
CA ASP A 213 17.48 -7.15 5.68
C ASP A 213 16.47 -6.59 4.67
N MET A 214 16.61 -5.30 4.34
CA MET A 214 15.73 -4.58 3.41
C MET A 214 16.57 -3.83 2.37
N ASP A 215 16.30 -4.12 1.09
CA ASP A 215 16.99 -3.48 -0.04
C ASP A 215 16.44 -2.09 -0.34
N ASP A 216 15.10 -1.92 -0.21
CA ASP A 216 14.42 -0.65 -0.44
C ASP A 216 14.46 0.21 0.84
N TYR A 217 15.09 1.38 0.76
CA TYR A 217 15.21 2.27 1.94
C TYR A 217 15.16 3.76 1.60
N ILE A 218 14.78 4.54 2.59
CA ILE A 218 14.90 6.01 2.64
C ILE A 218 15.54 6.40 3.97
N ILE A 219 16.71 7.05 3.91
CA ILE A 219 17.33 7.68 5.07
C ILE A 219 17.19 9.19 4.87
N SER A 220 16.45 9.85 5.75
CA SER A 220 16.27 11.30 5.70
C SER A 220 16.91 11.98 6.90
N ILE A 221 17.88 12.83 6.62
CA ILE A 221 18.64 13.58 7.63
C ILE A 221 18.10 15.01 7.64
N PHE A 222 17.57 15.43 8.75
CA PHE A 222 17.00 16.75 8.99
C PHE A 222 18.00 17.56 9.83
N PHE A 223 18.54 18.62 9.24
CA PHE A 223 19.42 19.56 9.93
C PHE A 223 18.63 20.81 10.29
N LYS A 224 18.48 21.05 11.57
CA LYS A 224 17.84 22.27 12.07
C LYS A 224 18.88 23.28 12.48
N ASP A 225 18.85 24.44 11.86
CA ASP A 225 19.52 25.66 12.28
C ASP A 225 18.43 26.65 12.80
N ASP A 226 18.78 27.80 13.35
CA ASP A 226 17.87 28.76 14.01
C ASP A 226 16.48 28.87 13.33
N LYS A 227 16.44 29.21 12.06
CA LYS A 227 15.18 29.39 11.28
C LYS A 227 15.03 28.44 10.10
N ASN A 228 16.05 27.65 9.82
CA ASN A 228 16.08 26.83 8.61
C ASN A 228 16.07 25.35 8.96
N LEU A 229 15.39 24.58 8.11
CA LEU A 229 15.43 23.13 8.12
C LEU A 229 15.97 22.67 6.76
N LYS A 230 17.18 22.08 6.76
CA LYS A 230 17.76 21.42 5.58
C LYS A 230 17.45 19.93 5.65
N ILE A 231 17.07 19.34 4.53
CA ILE A 231 16.81 17.91 4.43
C ILE A 231 17.75 17.31 3.40
N LEU A 232 18.43 16.24 3.76
CA LEU A 232 19.18 15.40 2.87
C LEU A 232 18.58 14.00 2.91
N SER A 233 18.25 13.41 1.75
CA SER A 233 17.72 12.05 1.69
C SER A 233 18.59 11.16 0.81
N LYS A 234 18.93 9.98 1.32
CA LYS A 234 19.52 8.87 0.57
C LYS A 234 18.44 7.83 0.32
N ILE A 235 18.26 7.48 -0.95
CA ILE A 235 17.12 6.67 -1.39
C ILE A 235 17.62 5.54 -2.27
N ASN A 236 17.13 4.32 -2.02
CA ASN A 236 17.30 3.15 -2.88
C ASN A 236 15.94 2.45 -3.04
N PHE A 237 15.56 2.12 -4.32
CA PHE A 237 14.31 1.42 -4.67
C PHE A 237 14.54 0.34 -5.71
#